data_a5649cc43c05f0cdba48815b9a04a3ed
#
_entry.id   a5649cc43c05f0cdba48815b9a04a3ed
#
_cell.length_a   1.000
_cell.length_b   1.000
_cell.length_c   1.000
_cell.angle_alpha   90.00
_cell.angle_beta   90.00
_cell.angle_gamma   90.00
#
_symmetry.space_group_name_H-M   'P 1'
#
loop_
_entity.id
_entity.type
_entity.pdbx_description
1 polymer ?
#
loop_
_entity_poly.entity_id
_entity_poly.type
_entity_poly.pdbx_seq_one_letter_code
_entity_poly.pdbx_strand_id
1 'polypeptide(L)'
;LPIVEVAQNKTLTGGYLISKSVTFGNVQNSIRFKLQYTVPDAHTSGTFEFTGYLKRPYNQFYTWQNGSMVPLAAGEFNDMGEQPYPIIVTDGFTAMGVYSPQLPQYSWPQAGYGRWKFGLSAVNKWNMVWRDRQIPAGKTYKFDAYLCVGFLSEVQTCMKGIVP
;
A
#
# COMPACT_ATOMS: atom_id res chain seq x y z
N LEU A 1 -10.78 22.58 1.50
CA LEU A 1 -9.65 22.57 0.58
C LEU A 1 -10.10 21.98 -0.75
N PRO A 2 -9.67 22.53 -1.90
CA PRO A 2 -10.02 21.94 -3.18
C PRO A 2 -9.39 20.56 -3.32
N ILE A 3 -10.17 19.60 -3.81
CA ILE A 3 -9.65 18.27 -4.16
C ILE A 3 -8.81 18.46 -5.43
N VAL A 4 -7.54 18.10 -5.36
CA VAL A 4 -6.63 18.12 -6.51
C VAL A 4 -6.47 16.69 -7.01
N GLU A 5 -6.79 16.44 -8.26
CA GLU A 5 -6.55 15.17 -8.92
C GLU A 5 -5.43 15.33 -9.95
N VAL A 6 -4.42 14.49 -9.85
CA VAL A 6 -3.33 14.41 -10.83
C VAL A 6 -3.33 13.02 -11.44
N ALA A 7 -3.42 12.93 -12.75
CA ALA A 7 -3.36 11.67 -13.49
C ALA A 7 -2.04 11.50 -14.22
N GLN A 8 -1.53 10.29 -14.23
CA GLN A 8 -0.32 9.91 -14.96
C GLN A 8 -0.54 8.57 -15.66
N ASN A 9 -0.21 8.54 -16.97
CA ASN A 9 -0.24 7.32 -17.78
C ASN A 9 1.15 7.05 -18.33
N LYS A 10 1.55 5.78 -18.33
CA LYS A 10 2.84 5.34 -18.89
C LYS A 10 2.68 3.97 -19.55
N THR A 11 3.10 3.87 -20.80
CA THR A 11 3.30 2.59 -21.48
C THR A 11 4.73 2.12 -21.21
N LEU A 12 4.87 0.90 -20.74
CA LEU A 12 6.15 0.24 -20.48
C LEU A 12 6.56 -0.63 -21.66
N THR A 13 7.82 -1.06 -21.70
CA THR A 13 8.32 -2.04 -22.66
C THR A 13 7.43 -3.30 -22.62
N GLY A 14 7.09 -3.84 -23.81
CA GLY A 14 6.18 -4.99 -23.93
C GLY A 14 4.69 -4.63 -23.90
N GLY A 15 4.33 -3.33 -23.98
CA GLY A 15 2.93 -2.90 -24.10
C GLY A 15 2.14 -2.86 -22.78
N TYR A 16 2.78 -3.06 -21.64
CA TYR A 16 2.14 -2.84 -20.33
C TYR A 16 1.79 -1.37 -20.14
N LEU A 17 0.55 -1.10 -19.77
CA LEU A 17 0.10 0.26 -19.47
C LEU A 17 -0.15 0.41 -17.97
N ILE A 18 0.44 1.43 -17.37
CA ILE A 18 0.17 1.86 -15.99
C ILE A 18 -0.48 3.24 -16.03
N SER A 19 -1.65 3.35 -15.41
CA SER A 19 -2.32 4.63 -15.15
C SER A 19 -2.42 4.84 -13.64
N LYS A 20 -2.12 6.04 -13.19
CA LYS A 20 -2.22 6.45 -11.80
C LYS A 20 -2.91 7.81 -11.70
N SER A 21 -3.94 7.89 -10.89
CA SER A 21 -4.57 9.15 -10.51
C SER A 21 -4.44 9.33 -9.01
N VAL A 22 -4.19 10.55 -8.57
CA VAL A 22 -3.94 10.91 -7.17
C VAL A 22 -4.93 11.97 -6.76
N THR A 23 -5.67 11.72 -5.68
CA THR A 23 -6.66 12.65 -5.12
C THR A 23 -6.30 12.95 -3.66
N PHE A 24 -6.33 14.22 -3.30
CA PHE A 24 -6.04 14.70 -1.94
C PHE A 24 -7.33 15.12 -1.24
N GLY A 25 -7.44 14.87 0.05
CA GLY A 25 -8.41 15.52 0.93
C GLY A 25 -9.83 14.94 0.95
N ASN A 26 -10.10 13.74 0.44
CA ASN A 26 -11.40 13.07 0.63
C ASN A 26 -11.70 12.77 2.11
N VAL A 27 -10.67 12.38 2.85
CA VAL A 27 -10.64 12.32 4.32
C VAL A 27 -9.42 13.11 4.74
N GLN A 28 -9.52 13.85 5.83
CA GLN A 28 -8.42 14.68 6.32
C GLN A 28 -7.12 13.85 6.43
N ASN A 29 -6.02 14.41 5.94
CA ASN A 29 -4.70 13.79 5.90
C ASN A 29 -4.60 12.51 5.04
N SER A 30 -5.58 12.27 4.14
CA SER A 30 -5.57 11.15 3.22
C SER A 30 -5.14 11.53 1.81
N ILE A 31 -4.44 10.60 1.16
CA ILE A 31 -4.12 10.63 -0.26
C ILE A 31 -4.67 9.34 -0.86
N ARG A 32 -5.56 9.44 -1.84
CA ARG A 32 -6.07 8.29 -2.58
C ARG A 32 -5.35 8.15 -3.91
N PHE A 33 -4.87 6.95 -4.18
CA PHE A 33 -4.35 6.54 -5.48
C PHE A 33 -5.34 5.57 -6.12
N LYS A 34 -5.77 5.89 -7.33
CA LYS A 34 -6.42 4.94 -8.23
C LYS A 34 -5.35 4.41 -9.17
N LEU A 35 -5.08 3.12 -9.10
CA LEU A 35 -4.06 2.44 -9.90
C LEU A 35 -4.75 1.57 -10.94
N GLN A 36 -4.28 1.62 -12.17
CA GLN A 36 -4.77 0.77 -13.24
C GLN A 36 -3.56 0.15 -13.97
N TYR A 37 -3.61 -1.16 -14.15
CA TYR A 37 -2.60 -1.92 -14.88
C TYR A 37 -3.28 -2.67 -16.01
N THR A 38 -2.85 -2.44 -17.26
CA THR A 38 -3.29 -3.23 -18.41
C THR A 38 -2.15 -4.15 -18.81
N VAL A 39 -2.45 -5.45 -18.86
CA VAL A 39 -1.49 -6.53 -19.13
C VAL A 39 -1.71 -6.99 -20.56
N PRO A 40 -0.74 -6.81 -21.49
CA PRO A 40 -0.94 -7.08 -22.91
C PRO A 40 -1.03 -8.59 -23.22
N ASP A 41 -0.24 -9.40 -22.50
CA ASP A 41 -0.10 -10.82 -22.75
C ASP A 41 -0.73 -11.67 -21.64
N ALA A 42 -1.05 -12.94 -21.95
CA ALA A 42 -1.54 -13.88 -20.95
C ALA A 42 -0.40 -14.36 -20.02
N HIS A 43 -0.70 -14.51 -18.73
CA HIS A 43 0.24 -15.02 -17.72
C HIS A 43 -0.43 -16.04 -16.81
N THR A 44 0.33 -16.99 -16.30
CA THR A 44 -0.14 -17.96 -15.30
C THR A 44 -0.40 -17.31 -13.95
N SER A 45 0.33 -16.26 -13.63
CA SER A 45 0.14 -15.45 -12.42
C SER A 45 0.76 -14.06 -12.59
N GLY A 46 0.33 -13.11 -11.77
CA GLY A 46 0.90 -11.78 -11.70
C GLY A 46 0.83 -11.19 -10.30
N THR A 47 1.79 -10.33 -10.02
CA THR A 47 1.86 -9.55 -8.78
C THR A 47 1.88 -8.07 -9.14
N PHE A 48 1.00 -7.31 -8.50
CA PHE A 48 0.90 -5.86 -8.61
C PHE A 48 1.26 -5.27 -7.26
N GLU A 49 2.16 -4.33 -7.22
CA GLU A 49 2.69 -3.80 -5.97
C GLU A 49 2.62 -2.27 -5.94
N PHE A 50 2.18 -1.74 -4.82
CA PHE A 50 2.31 -0.34 -4.47
C PHE A 50 3.16 -0.22 -3.21
N THR A 51 4.34 0.40 -3.34
CA THR A 51 5.42 0.33 -2.34
C THR A 51 5.87 1.72 -1.92
N GLY A 52 6.19 1.86 -0.64
CA GLY A 52 6.89 3.01 -0.10
C GLY A 52 8.15 2.63 0.68
N TYR A 53 9.19 3.44 0.50
CA TYR A 53 10.42 3.37 1.28
C TYR A 53 10.52 4.58 2.18
N LEU A 54 10.80 4.35 3.46
CA LEU A 54 10.92 5.38 4.47
C LEU A 54 12.31 5.37 5.09
N LYS A 55 12.78 6.53 5.51
CA LYS A 55 14.07 6.65 6.20
C LYS A 55 14.08 5.83 7.50
N ARG A 56 15.26 5.42 7.95
CA ARG A 56 15.50 4.57 9.11
C ARG A 56 14.78 4.95 10.40
N PRO A 57 14.55 6.25 10.77
CA PRO A 57 13.77 6.60 11.95
C PRO A 57 12.35 6.04 11.98
N TYR A 58 11.72 5.83 10.80
CA TYR A 58 10.41 5.20 10.68
C TYR A 58 10.53 3.68 10.84
N ASN A 59 10.77 3.21 12.04
CA ASN A 59 11.12 1.83 12.37
C ASN A 59 10.14 1.11 13.30
N GLN A 60 9.07 1.80 13.70
CA GLN A 60 8.00 1.24 14.50
C GLN A 60 6.83 0.91 13.57
N PHE A 61 6.42 -0.37 13.59
CA PHE A 61 5.32 -0.86 12.76
C PHE A 61 4.14 -1.27 13.63
N TYR A 62 2.96 -0.96 13.14
CA TYR A 62 1.70 -1.35 13.74
C TYR A 62 0.77 -1.88 12.65
N THR A 63 -0.13 -2.78 13.01
CA THR A 63 -1.31 -3.10 12.21
C THR A 63 -2.50 -2.28 12.70
N TRP A 64 -3.44 -2.00 11.79
CA TRP A 64 -4.71 -1.40 12.14
C TRP A 64 -5.76 -2.49 12.28
N GLN A 65 -6.25 -2.74 13.49
CA GLN A 65 -7.21 -3.81 13.79
C GLN A 65 -8.33 -3.28 14.69
N ASN A 66 -9.58 -3.50 14.29
CA ASN A 66 -10.76 -3.10 15.08
C ASN A 66 -10.71 -1.63 15.54
N GLY A 67 -10.30 -0.73 14.65
CA GLY A 67 -10.21 0.70 14.94
C GLY A 67 -9.04 1.13 15.85
N SER A 68 -8.06 0.25 16.05
CA SER A 68 -6.93 0.47 16.94
C SER A 68 -5.59 0.06 16.34
N MET A 69 -4.51 0.69 16.81
CA MET A 69 -3.14 0.29 16.50
C MET A 69 -2.72 -0.90 17.37
N VAL A 70 -2.25 -1.97 16.73
CA VAL A 70 -1.67 -3.13 17.40
C VAL A 70 -0.20 -3.24 17.01
N PRO A 71 0.75 -3.28 17.96
CA PRO A 71 2.17 -3.38 17.65
C PRO A 71 2.47 -4.59 16.77
N LEU A 72 3.29 -4.38 15.75
CA LEU A 72 3.74 -5.41 14.84
C LEU A 72 5.28 -5.51 14.95
N ALA A 73 5.79 -6.70 15.25
CA ALA A 73 7.23 -6.92 15.24
C ALA A 73 7.80 -6.58 13.85
N ALA A 74 8.91 -5.84 13.84
CA ALA A 74 9.59 -5.56 12.59
C ALA A 74 10.10 -6.88 12.01
N GLY A 75 9.65 -7.22 10.79
CA GLY A 75 10.27 -8.29 10.02
C GLY A 75 11.64 -7.84 9.51
N GLU A 76 12.63 -8.69 9.59
CA GLU A 76 13.88 -8.50 8.87
C GLU A 76 13.70 -8.88 7.39
N PHE A 77 14.70 -8.60 6.56
CA PHE A 77 14.63 -8.76 5.11
C PHE A 77 14.18 -10.16 4.63
N ASN A 78 14.49 -11.21 5.39
CA ASN A 78 14.12 -12.60 5.06
C ASN A 78 12.76 -13.04 5.65
N ASP A 79 12.10 -12.22 6.44
CA ASP A 79 10.73 -12.46 6.86
C ASP A 79 9.81 -12.21 5.66
N MET A 80 8.85 -13.06 5.39
CA MET A 80 7.85 -12.88 4.31
C MET A 80 7.11 -11.55 4.41
N GLY A 81 7.14 -10.92 5.56
CA GLY A 81 6.76 -9.53 5.79
C GLY A 81 5.29 -9.22 5.67
N GLU A 82 4.50 -10.05 4.97
CA GLU A 82 3.10 -9.77 4.67
C GLU A 82 2.15 -10.34 5.72
N GLN A 83 1.06 -9.62 5.97
CA GLN A 83 0.00 -9.99 6.91
C GLN A 83 -1.34 -9.32 6.48
N PRO A 84 -2.51 -9.70 7.05
CA PRO A 84 -3.81 -9.31 6.48
C PRO A 84 -4.33 -7.92 6.88
N TYR A 85 -3.67 -7.20 7.74
CA TYR A 85 -4.18 -5.92 8.25
C TYR A 85 -3.46 -4.71 7.66
N PRO A 86 -4.13 -3.57 7.49
CA PRO A 86 -3.49 -2.31 7.13
C PRO A 86 -2.32 -1.98 8.06
N ILE A 87 -1.29 -1.32 7.53
CA ILE A 87 -0.06 -1.02 8.26
C ILE A 87 0.01 0.46 8.60
N ILE A 88 0.51 0.78 9.79
CA ILE A 88 1.00 2.09 10.16
C ILE A 88 2.49 1.97 10.46
N VAL A 89 3.29 2.86 9.88
CA VAL A 89 4.72 3.01 10.17
C VAL A 89 4.99 4.40 10.73
N THR A 90 5.82 4.48 11.79
CA THR A 90 6.07 5.73 12.50
C THR A 90 7.49 5.81 13.05
N ASP A 91 7.97 7.03 13.26
CA ASP A 91 9.16 7.34 14.06
C ASP A 91 8.81 7.65 15.54
N GLY A 92 7.53 7.50 15.92
CA GLY A 92 6.98 7.85 17.23
C GLY A 92 6.28 9.22 17.24
N PHE A 93 6.52 10.07 16.25
CA PHE A 93 5.97 11.42 16.17
C PHE A 93 5.14 11.62 14.89
N THR A 94 5.74 11.39 13.75
CA THR A 94 5.07 11.39 12.44
C THR A 94 4.82 9.96 11.98
N ALA A 95 3.84 9.78 11.12
CA ALA A 95 3.42 8.46 10.68
C ALA A 95 2.89 8.44 9.25
N MET A 96 2.86 7.23 8.68
CA MET A 96 2.15 6.89 7.46
C MET A 96 1.31 5.64 7.70
N GLY A 97 0.00 5.72 7.42
CA GLY A 97 -0.90 4.59 7.39
C GLY A 97 -1.22 4.20 5.94
N VAL A 98 -1.36 2.91 5.65
CA VAL A 98 -1.67 2.40 4.31
C VAL A 98 -2.86 1.45 4.33
N TYR A 99 -3.77 1.61 3.36
CA TYR A 99 -4.98 0.82 3.25
C TYR A 99 -5.40 0.62 1.79
N SER A 100 -5.98 -0.54 1.49
CA SER A 100 -6.68 -0.82 0.23
C SER A 100 -7.96 -1.61 0.50
N PRO A 101 -9.12 -1.23 -0.09
CA PRO A 101 -10.35 -2.00 0.05
C PRO A 101 -10.31 -3.36 -0.66
N GLN A 102 -9.32 -3.61 -1.55
CA GLN A 102 -9.12 -4.90 -2.22
C GLN A 102 -8.14 -5.84 -1.47
N LEU A 103 -7.68 -5.43 -0.28
CA LEU A 103 -6.86 -6.26 0.61
C LEU A 103 -7.59 -6.47 1.93
N PRO A 104 -7.36 -7.58 2.61
CA PRO A 104 -6.45 -8.69 2.27
C PRO A 104 -7.01 -9.64 1.20
N GLN A 105 -6.11 -10.34 0.50
CA GLN A 105 -6.45 -11.41 -0.42
C GLN A 105 -6.21 -12.78 0.26
N TYR A 106 -7.20 -13.31 0.94
CA TYR A 106 -7.09 -14.57 1.70
C TYR A 106 -6.85 -15.83 0.85
N SER A 107 -7.03 -15.73 -0.47
CA SER A 107 -6.70 -16.82 -1.41
C SER A 107 -5.19 -17.02 -1.61
N TRP A 108 -4.37 -16.14 -1.04
CA TRP A 108 -2.92 -16.19 -1.08
C TRP A 108 -2.34 -16.34 0.33
N PRO A 109 -1.29 -17.16 0.53
CA PRO A 109 -0.62 -17.32 1.83
C PRO A 109 -0.10 -15.99 2.39
N GLN A 110 0.33 -15.10 1.48
CA GLN A 110 0.74 -13.73 1.79
C GLN A 110 -0.48 -12.81 1.61
N ALA A 111 -1.00 -12.29 2.68
CA ALA A 111 -2.29 -11.59 2.65
C ALA A 111 -2.29 -10.18 2.02
N GLY A 112 -1.13 -9.63 1.68
CA GLY A 112 -0.99 -8.44 0.84
C GLY A 112 -0.52 -7.15 1.50
N TYR A 113 -0.46 -7.03 2.85
CA TYR A 113 0.16 -5.89 3.52
C TYR A 113 1.53 -6.29 4.08
N GLY A 114 2.60 -5.77 3.46
CA GLY A 114 3.95 -6.12 3.84
C GLY A 114 4.72 -4.99 4.51
N ARG A 115 5.64 -5.35 5.40
CA ARG A 115 6.60 -4.47 6.05
C ARG A 115 7.95 -5.14 6.19
N TRP A 116 9.00 -4.39 5.99
CA TRP A 116 10.37 -4.88 6.12
C TRP A 116 11.26 -3.83 6.74
N LYS A 117 12.20 -4.30 7.55
CA LYS A 117 13.33 -3.53 8.06
C LYS A 117 14.59 -4.04 7.38
N PHE A 118 15.27 -3.17 6.65
CA PHE A 118 16.52 -3.52 6.01
C PHE A 118 17.69 -3.20 6.95
N GLY A 119 18.29 -4.23 7.52
CA GLY A 119 19.34 -4.09 8.53
C GLY A 119 20.59 -3.36 8.04
N LEU A 120 20.97 -3.53 6.77
CA LEU A 120 22.15 -2.92 6.16
C LEU A 120 21.86 -1.61 5.40
N SER A 121 20.60 -1.25 5.20
CA SER A 121 20.23 -0.02 4.52
C SER A 121 19.60 1.00 5.47
N ALA A 122 19.63 2.27 5.06
CA ALA A 122 19.05 3.36 5.84
C ALA A 122 17.53 3.51 5.63
N VAL A 123 16.85 2.46 5.17
CA VAL A 123 15.43 2.51 4.81
C VAL A 123 14.64 1.34 5.41
N ASN A 124 13.36 1.59 5.62
CA ASN A 124 12.32 0.60 5.89
C ASN A 124 11.32 0.61 4.76
N LYS A 125 10.63 -0.49 4.54
CA LYS A 125 9.68 -0.67 3.43
C LYS A 125 8.31 -1.06 3.95
N TRP A 126 7.27 -0.53 3.34
CA TRP A 126 5.94 -1.12 3.34
C TRP A 126 5.49 -1.37 1.89
N ASN A 127 4.58 -2.31 1.68
CA ASN A 127 3.88 -2.46 0.42
C ASN A 127 2.43 -2.93 0.61
N MET A 128 1.64 -2.66 -0.42
CA MET A 128 0.36 -3.31 -0.70
C MET A 128 0.56 -4.16 -1.94
N VAL A 129 0.19 -5.44 -1.87
CA VAL A 129 0.45 -6.43 -2.91
C VAL A 129 -0.85 -7.12 -3.30
N TRP A 130 -1.24 -6.96 -4.55
CA TRP A 130 -2.37 -7.67 -5.14
C TRP A 130 -1.85 -8.75 -6.08
N ARG A 131 -2.53 -9.89 -6.13
CA ARG A 131 -2.13 -11.03 -6.95
C ARG A 131 -3.32 -11.59 -7.71
N ASP A 132 -3.05 -12.15 -8.88
CA ASP A 132 -4.03 -12.92 -9.63
C ASP A 132 -3.37 -14.11 -10.34
N ARG A 133 -4.20 -15.11 -10.68
CA ARG A 133 -3.81 -16.29 -11.43
C ARG A 133 -4.59 -16.33 -12.74
N GLN A 134 -4.02 -17.01 -13.75
CA GLN A 134 -4.66 -17.16 -15.06
C GLN A 134 -5.07 -15.81 -15.67
N ILE A 135 -4.10 -14.90 -15.74
CA ILE A 135 -4.29 -13.54 -16.28
C ILE A 135 -4.49 -13.64 -17.80
N PRO A 136 -5.67 -13.31 -18.34
CA PRO A 136 -5.86 -13.27 -19.79
C PRO A 136 -5.16 -12.06 -20.41
N ALA A 137 -4.77 -12.19 -21.68
CA ALA A 137 -4.25 -11.08 -22.46
C ALA A 137 -5.27 -9.91 -22.52
N GLY A 138 -4.77 -8.68 -22.48
CA GLY A 138 -5.57 -7.46 -22.52
C GLY A 138 -6.32 -7.14 -21.23
N LYS A 139 -6.18 -7.94 -20.16
CA LYS A 139 -6.89 -7.68 -18.89
C LYS A 139 -6.41 -6.40 -18.24
N THR A 140 -7.36 -5.63 -17.73
CA THR A 140 -7.11 -4.42 -16.95
C THR A 140 -7.51 -4.62 -15.49
N TYR A 141 -6.57 -4.36 -14.59
CA TYR A 141 -6.74 -4.38 -13.14
C TYR A 141 -6.88 -2.97 -12.60
N LYS A 142 -7.73 -2.78 -11.60
CA LYS A 142 -7.94 -1.51 -10.93
C LYS A 142 -7.84 -1.70 -9.43
N PHE A 143 -7.01 -0.91 -8.78
CA PHE A 143 -6.81 -0.94 -7.33
C PHE A 143 -6.92 0.46 -6.75
N ASP A 144 -7.50 0.55 -5.57
CA ASP A 144 -7.50 1.75 -4.74
C ASP A 144 -6.49 1.58 -3.61
N ALA A 145 -5.60 2.54 -3.47
CA ALA A 145 -4.64 2.62 -2.38
C ALA A 145 -4.81 3.94 -1.65
N TYR A 146 -4.87 3.89 -0.33
CA TYR A 146 -4.98 5.06 0.52
C TYR A 146 -3.72 5.19 1.38
N LEU A 147 -3.20 6.41 1.46
CA LEU A 147 -2.15 6.79 2.40
C LEU A 147 -2.72 7.82 3.36
N CYS A 148 -2.59 7.60 4.66
CA CYS A 148 -2.77 8.59 5.70
C CYS A 148 -1.39 9.10 6.12
N VAL A 149 -1.16 10.41 6.11
CA VAL A 149 0.14 11.01 6.42
C VAL A 149 -0.03 12.20 7.37
N GLY A 150 0.88 12.34 8.33
CA GLY A 150 0.85 13.44 9.30
C GLY A 150 1.44 13.03 10.64
N PHE A 151 1.04 13.74 11.72
CA PHE A 151 1.33 13.30 13.07
C PHE A 151 0.62 11.97 13.38
N LEU A 152 1.16 11.18 14.29
CA LEU A 152 0.63 9.85 14.60
C LEU A 152 -0.88 9.89 14.96
N SER A 153 -1.33 10.87 15.72
CA SER A 153 -2.74 11.06 16.07
C SER A 153 -3.63 11.41 14.87
N GLU A 154 -3.11 12.17 13.92
CA GLU A 154 -3.81 12.51 12.68
C GLU A 154 -3.95 11.28 11.77
N VAL A 155 -2.89 10.47 11.68
CA VAL A 155 -2.91 9.20 10.95
C VAL A 155 -3.91 8.23 11.56
N GLN A 156 -3.99 8.12 12.89
CA GLN A 156 -5.01 7.32 13.57
C GLN A 156 -6.43 7.80 13.23
N THR A 157 -6.66 9.11 13.23
CA THR A 157 -7.97 9.70 12.87
C THR A 157 -8.32 9.42 11.40
N CYS A 158 -7.36 9.58 10.51
CA CYS A 158 -7.50 9.27 9.10
C CYS A 158 -7.82 7.79 8.87
N MET A 159 -7.08 6.88 9.51
CA MET A 159 -7.31 5.43 9.40
C MET A 159 -8.71 5.03 9.87
N LYS A 160 -9.23 5.64 10.95
CA LYS A 160 -10.63 5.46 11.39
C LYS A 160 -11.65 5.89 10.34
N GLY A 161 -11.32 6.88 9.53
CA GLY A 161 -12.20 7.39 8.47
C GLY A 161 -12.18 6.60 7.17
N ILE A 162 -11.13 5.81 6.92
CA ILE A 162 -10.97 5.09 5.64
C ILE A 162 -11.04 3.57 5.75
N VAL A 163 -10.72 3.00 6.91
CA VAL A 163 -10.79 1.54 7.16
C VAL A 163 -12.14 1.25 7.81
N PRO A 164 -13.00 0.42 7.20
CA PRO A 164 -14.33 0.10 7.72
C PRO A 164 -14.30 -0.71 9.01
#